data_0cc9bef23f720c07897052af70f24fb2
#
_entry.id   0cc9bef23f720c07897052af70f24fb2
#
_cell.length_a   1.000
_cell.length_b   1.000
_cell.length_c   1.000
_cell.angle_alpha   90.00
_cell.angle_beta   90.00
_cell.angle_gamma   90.00
#
_symmetry.space_group_name_H-M   'P 1'
#
loop_
_entity.id
_entity.type
_entity.pdbx_description
1 polymer ?
#
loop_
_entity_poly.entity_id
_entity_poly.type
_entity_poly.pdbx_seq_one_letter_code
_entity_poly.pdbx_strand_id
1 'polypeptide(L)'
;MNLKLIQSVLTKNFPHEPTPGQENLIQKFAQFILNEAPNKVFVLKGYAGTGKTSFVRTLVKSLPLLKMRTVLMAPTGRAAKVLHHYSGNQAHTIHRKIYFHSTNKYGVLVSKLRENKHQNTLFIVDEASMVSARSSSNSEIFFEKQDLLSDLISYIYSGKNCQLLLIGDTAQLPPIGLNISPALDLLEIEQSFNLKIHTIELTEVVRQEQDSGILQNATSIRNQIRNARVEMPFFQLDGFSDIVSINGENLEDALQDAYGKHGEENVVIITRSNKRANIFNREIRNRILFREGTIQSGDLMMVVKNNYHWLSEDGEAGFIANGDIIEIQSVNAYKSFFGFEFAEVSIRMVDYPNEPTIDLTLLLDTIMSESPALNREQSNLLFQNIMDDYAHLTTRAARVKAVKENPFFNALQVKFANAMTCHKTQGGQWEVVFVEQGYLTPEMINTEYGRWLYTALTRATQKLYLLNFKAEFFE
;
A
#
# COMPACT_ATOMS: atom_id res chain seq x y z
N MET A 1 13.89 -31.02 -14.73
CA MET A 1 13.84 -29.65 -15.28
C MET A 1 15.27 -29.16 -15.46
N ASN A 2 15.62 -28.49 -16.56
CA ASN A 2 16.98 -27.99 -16.78
C ASN A 2 16.98 -26.47 -16.99
N LEU A 3 18.15 -25.84 -16.84
CA LEU A 3 18.34 -24.39 -16.88
C LEU A 3 17.83 -23.78 -18.20
N LYS A 4 18.21 -24.37 -19.33
CA LYS A 4 17.84 -23.87 -20.68
C LYS A 4 16.33 -23.87 -20.89
N LEU A 5 15.62 -24.90 -20.39
CA LEU A 5 14.16 -24.97 -20.49
C LEU A 5 13.49 -23.82 -19.70
N ILE A 6 13.92 -23.58 -18.45
CA ILE A 6 13.34 -22.51 -17.64
C ILE A 6 13.58 -21.15 -18.29
N GLN A 7 14.82 -20.88 -18.71
CA GLN A 7 15.16 -19.64 -19.41
C GLN A 7 14.32 -19.45 -20.67
N SER A 8 14.23 -20.48 -21.54
CA SER A 8 13.43 -20.42 -22.77
C SER A 8 11.95 -20.11 -22.50
N VAL A 9 11.35 -20.74 -21.49
CA VAL A 9 9.95 -20.51 -21.11
C VAL A 9 9.75 -19.09 -20.58
N LEU A 10 10.65 -18.59 -19.75
CA LEU A 10 10.58 -17.23 -19.22
C LEU A 10 10.76 -16.18 -20.33
N THR A 11 11.77 -16.33 -21.17
CA THR A 11 12.04 -15.38 -22.28
C THR A 11 10.87 -15.35 -23.27
N LYS A 12 10.30 -16.52 -23.62
CA LYS A 12 9.16 -16.61 -24.56
C LYS A 12 7.90 -15.88 -24.03
N ASN A 13 7.70 -15.88 -22.73
CA ASN A 13 6.53 -15.25 -22.09
C ASN A 13 6.80 -13.81 -21.65
N PHE A 14 8.01 -13.30 -21.85
CA PHE A 14 8.31 -11.89 -21.56
C PHE A 14 7.53 -10.98 -22.52
N PRO A 15 6.91 -9.88 -22.06
CA PRO A 15 6.00 -9.08 -22.89
C PRO A 15 6.68 -8.30 -24.02
N HIS A 16 7.98 -8.12 -23.94
CA HIS A 16 8.84 -7.42 -24.90
C HIS A 16 10.22 -8.07 -24.92
N GLU A 17 11.10 -7.62 -25.81
CA GLU A 17 12.50 -8.06 -25.81
C GLU A 17 13.17 -7.62 -24.49
N PRO A 18 13.72 -8.56 -23.70
CA PRO A 18 14.32 -8.22 -22.42
C PRO A 18 15.56 -7.33 -22.57
N THR A 19 15.73 -6.35 -21.70
CA THR A 19 16.97 -5.59 -21.57
C THR A 19 18.09 -6.50 -21.01
N PRO A 20 19.39 -6.12 -21.14
CA PRO A 20 20.48 -6.90 -20.55
C PRO A 20 20.32 -7.18 -19.06
N GLY A 21 19.80 -6.21 -18.29
CA GLY A 21 19.47 -6.39 -16.88
C GLY A 21 18.36 -7.41 -16.65
N GLN A 22 17.34 -7.43 -17.51
CA GLN A 22 16.22 -8.37 -17.45
C GLN A 22 16.64 -9.79 -17.92
N GLU A 23 17.54 -9.91 -18.89
CA GLU A 23 18.12 -11.20 -19.26
C GLU A 23 18.92 -11.83 -18.09
N ASN A 24 19.74 -11.03 -17.42
CA ASN A 24 20.46 -11.45 -16.23
C ASN A 24 19.51 -11.87 -15.11
N LEU A 25 18.38 -11.14 -14.92
CA LEU A 25 17.31 -11.52 -13.99
C LEU A 25 16.73 -12.90 -14.34
N ILE A 26 16.37 -13.13 -15.61
CA ILE A 26 15.85 -14.42 -16.08
C ILE A 26 16.86 -15.54 -15.79
N GLN A 27 18.14 -15.31 -16.06
CA GLN A 27 19.20 -16.29 -15.82
C GLN A 27 19.35 -16.62 -14.33
N LYS A 28 19.48 -15.61 -13.47
CA LYS A 28 19.63 -15.78 -12.01
C LYS A 28 18.38 -16.43 -11.40
N PHE A 29 17.19 -16.05 -11.84
CA PHE A 29 15.96 -16.61 -11.36
C PHE A 29 15.81 -18.10 -11.79
N ALA A 30 16.21 -18.46 -13.00
CA ALA A 30 16.22 -19.84 -13.44
C ALA A 30 17.21 -20.70 -12.59
N GLN A 31 18.35 -20.17 -12.22
CA GLN A 31 19.28 -20.80 -11.28
C GLN A 31 18.67 -20.96 -9.88
N PHE A 32 17.96 -19.93 -9.40
CA PHE A 32 17.25 -19.99 -8.13
C PHE A 32 16.19 -21.11 -8.11
N ILE A 33 15.40 -21.25 -9.15
CA ILE A 33 14.39 -22.32 -9.24
C ILE A 33 15.03 -23.70 -9.21
N LEU A 34 16.16 -23.90 -9.87
CA LEU A 34 16.87 -25.19 -9.90
C LEU A 34 17.65 -25.51 -8.64
N ASN A 35 17.97 -24.52 -7.83
CA ASN A 35 18.68 -24.75 -6.58
C ASN A 35 17.79 -25.53 -5.60
N GLU A 36 18.25 -26.68 -5.12
CA GLU A 36 17.50 -27.57 -4.22
C GLU A 36 17.62 -27.18 -2.73
N ALA A 37 18.36 -26.12 -2.40
CA ALA A 37 18.46 -25.64 -1.03
C ALA A 37 17.06 -25.35 -0.44
N PRO A 38 16.72 -25.88 0.74
CA PRO A 38 15.37 -25.79 1.28
C PRO A 38 14.99 -24.36 1.71
N ASN A 39 15.92 -23.62 2.26
CA ASN A 39 15.70 -22.28 2.83
C ASN A 39 16.38 -21.22 1.96
N LYS A 40 15.73 -20.83 0.87
CA LYS A 40 16.25 -19.84 -0.07
C LYS A 40 15.19 -18.82 -0.44
N VAL A 41 15.60 -17.56 -0.58
CA VAL A 41 14.77 -16.44 -0.99
C VAL A 41 15.40 -15.77 -2.19
N PHE A 42 14.54 -15.28 -3.10
CA PHE A 42 14.97 -14.38 -4.17
C PHE A 42 14.52 -12.96 -3.83
N VAL A 43 15.45 -12.01 -3.83
CA VAL A 43 15.17 -10.58 -3.58
C VAL A 43 15.43 -9.82 -4.88
N LEU A 44 14.36 -9.35 -5.50
CA LEU A 44 14.39 -8.51 -6.67
C LEU A 44 14.24 -7.05 -6.25
N LYS A 45 15.34 -6.32 -6.30
CA LYS A 45 15.34 -4.86 -6.14
C LYS A 45 15.21 -4.23 -7.52
N GLY A 46 14.40 -3.18 -7.64
CA GLY A 46 14.28 -2.48 -8.92
C GLY A 46 13.47 -1.21 -8.76
N TYR A 47 13.80 -0.23 -9.56
CA TYR A 47 13.20 1.10 -9.52
C TYR A 47 11.92 1.19 -10.38
N ALA A 48 11.23 2.33 -10.34
CA ALA A 48 10.11 2.60 -11.24
C ALA A 48 10.58 2.48 -12.71
N GLY A 49 9.74 1.91 -13.58
CA GLY A 49 10.05 1.76 -15.00
C GLY A 49 11.11 0.71 -15.38
N THR A 50 11.60 -0.12 -14.43
CA THR A 50 12.63 -1.14 -14.73
C THR A 50 12.11 -2.51 -15.12
N GLY A 51 10.77 -2.68 -15.14
CA GLY A 51 10.13 -3.91 -15.60
C GLY A 51 9.88 -4.97 -14.53
N LYS A 52 9.83 -4.62 -13.24
CA LYS A 52 9.40 -5.53 -12.14
C LYS A 52 8.04 -6.17 -12.44
N THR A 53 7.07 -5.35 -12.84
CA THR A 53 5.71 -5.76 -13.22
C THR A 53 5.70 -6.73 -14.40
N SER A 54 6.52 -6.45 -15.43
CA SER A 54 6.71 -7.34 -16.59
C SER A 54 7.24 -8.70 -16.18
N PHE A 55 8.18 -8.73 -15.24
CA PHE A 55 8.73 -9.98 -14.72
C PHE A 55 7.70 -10.79 -13.93
N VAL A 56 6.90 -10.15 -13.04
CA VAL A 56 5.83 -10.85 -12.32
C VAL A 56 4.80 -11.44 -13.29
N ARG A 57 4.37 -10.67 -14.30
CA ARG A 57 3.47 -11.17 -15.37
C ARG A 57 4.08 -12.38 -16.08
N THR A 58 5.37 -12.35 -16.37
CA THR A 58 6.11 -13.47 -16.98
C THR A 58 6.10 -14.69 -16.07
N LEU A 59 6.35 -14.53 -14.77
CA LEU A 59 6.33 -15.65 -13.82
C LEU A 59 4.94 -16.29 -13.72
N VAL A 60 3.89 -15.49 -13.63
CA VAL A 60 2.51 -15.97 -13.54
C VAL A 60 2.14 -16.83 -14.76
N LYS A 61 2.58 -16.43 -15.96
CA LYS A 61 2.35 -17.19 -17.19
C LYS A 61 3.24 -18.44 -17.34
N SER A 62 4.47 -18.36 -16.84
CA SER A 62 5.51 -19.38 -17.11
C SER A 62 5.53 -20.50 -16.08
N LEU A 63 5.33 -20.20 -14.78
CA LEU A 63 5.49 -21.18 -13.73
C LEU A 63 4.50 -22.36 -13.79
N PRO A 64 3.22 -22.17 -14.19
CA PRO A 64 2.32 -23.31 -14.43
C PRO A 64 2.85 -24.29 -15.47
N LEU A 65 3.52 -23.81 -16.53
CA LEU A 65 4.15 -24.65 -17.56
C LEU A 65 5.33 -25.46 -16.99
N LEU A 66 5.92 -24.97 -15.92
CA LEU A 66 7.00 -25.63 -15.17
C LEU A 66 6.49 -26.46 -13.97
N LYS A 67 5.17 -26.69 -13.89
CA LYS A 67 4.49 -27.42 -12.79
C LYS A 67 4.69 -26.79 -11.41
N MET A 68 4.85 -25.47 -11.36
CA MET A 68 4.89 -24.68 -10.16
C MET A 68 3.66 -23.79 -10.05
N ARG A 69 3.15 -23.62 -8.82
CA ARG A 69 2.05 -22.70 -8.53
C ARG A 69 2.59 -21.35 -8.10
N THR A 70 1.78 -20.32 -8.24
CA THR A 70 2.08 -18.97 -7.76
C THR A 70 1.04 -18.50 -6.75
N VAL A 71 1.47 -17.79 -5.72
CA VAL A 71 0.62 -17.04 -4.81
C VAL A 71 1.12 -15.61 -4.80
N LEU A 72 0.26 -14.68 -5.15
CA LEU A 72 0.57 -13.26 -5.25
C LEU A 72 0.13 -12.54 -3.98
N MET A 73 1.03 -11.75 -3.40
CA MET A 73 0.76 -11.01 -2.17
C MET A 73 1.33 -9.59 -2.24
N ALA A 74 0.71 -8.68 -1.49
CA ALA A 74 1.20 -7.34 -1.27
C ALA A 74 0.91 -6.86 0.16
N PRO A 75 1.60 -5.83 0.66
CA PRO A 75 1.40 -5.33 2.03
C PRO A 75 0.03 -4.70 2.28
N THR A 76 -0.56 -4.05 1.27
CA THR A 76 -1.83 -3.31 1.38
C THR A 76 -2.87 -3.84 0.39
N GLY A 77 -4.16 -3.54 0.64
CA GLY A 77 -5.27 -3.88 -0.27
C GLY A 77 -5.07 -3.27 -1.65
N ARG A 78 -4.74 -1.99 -1.70
CA ARG A 78 -4.50 -1.28 -2.97
C ARG A 78 -3.34 -1.85 -3.76
N ALA A 79 -2.21 -2.16 -3.12
CA ALA A 79 -1.08 -2.82 -3.78
C ALA A 79 -1.47 -4.22 -4.30
N ALA A 80 -2.27 -4.97 -3.55
CA ALA A 80 -2.77 -6.27 -3.99
C ALA A 80 -3.68 -6.15 -5.22
N LYS A 81 -4.54 -5.12 -5.28
CA LYS A 81 -5.36 -4.82 -6.46
C LYS A 81 -4.53 -4.48 -7.69
N VAL A 82 -3.55 -3.58 -7.55
CA VAL A 82 -2.62 -3.24 -8.64
C VAL A 82 -1.91 -4.49 -9.14
N LEU A 83 -1.43 -5.33 -8.21
CA LEU A 83 -0.80 -6.62 -8.51
C LEU A 83 -1.76 -7.59 -9.24
N HIS A 84 -3.02 -7.68 -8.80
CA HIS A 84 -4.06 -8.45 -9.48
C HIS A 84 -4.29 -7.96 -10.91
N HIS A 85 -4.48 -6.65 -11.08
CA HIS A 85 -4.79 -6.04 -12.38
C HIS A 85 -3.71 -6.33 -13.43
N TYR A 86 -2.42 -6.07 -13.11
CA TYR A 86 -1.38 -6.30 -14.10
C TYR A 86 -0.97 -7.75 -14.27
N SER A 87 -1.14 -8.60 -13.24
CA SER A 87 -0.78 -10.03 -13.35
C SER A 87 -1.87 -10.87 -13.99
N GLY A 88 -3.13 -10.45 -13.92
CA GLY A 88 -4.30 -11.19 -14.34
C GLY A 88 -4.67 -12.36 -13.41
N ASN A 89 -4.01 -12.48 -12.24
CA ASN A 89 -4.26 -13.50 -11.24
C ASN A 89 -4.62 -12.89 -9.89
N GLN A 90 -5.43 -13.62 -9.13
CA GLN A 90 -5.84 -13.16 -7.79
C GLN A 90 -4.62 -12.89 -6.90
N ALA A 91 -4.57 -11.68 -6.33
CA ALA A 91 -3.58 -11.25 -5.36
C ALA A 91 -4.26 -10.97 -4.01
N HIS A 92 -3.54 -11.18 -2.92
CA HIS A 92 -4.05 -11.02 -1.57
C HIS A 92 -3.16 -10.07 -0.78
N THR A 93 -3.70 -9.45 0.27
CA THR A 93 -2.81 -8.84 1.25
C THR A 93 -2.05 -9.95 2.00
N ILE A 94 -0.82 -9.63 2.45
CA ILE A 94 -0.04 -10.58 3.27
C ILE A 94 -0.89 -11.02 4.46
N HIS A 95 -1.51 -10.08 5.19
CA HIS A 95 -2.34 -10.36 6.36
C HIS A 95 -3.46 -11.35 6.05
N ARG A 96 -4.26 -11.11 5.00
CA ARG A 96 -5.34 -12.01 4.59
C ARG A 96 -4.85 -13.42 4.28
N LYS A 97 -3.66 -13.53 3.67
CA LYS A 97 -3.14 -14.83 3.24
C LYS A 97 -2.62 -15.66 4.39
N ILE A 98 -1.88 -15.05 5.32
CA ILE A 98 -1.17 -15.79 6.36
C ILE A 98 -1.89 -15.91 7.69
N TYR A 99 -2.84 -15.00 7.99
CA TYR A 99 -3.56 -15.04 9.26
C TYR A 99 -5.00 -15.49 9.11
N PHE A 100 -5.52 -16.10 10.19
CA PHE A 100 -6.95 -16.22 10.45
C PHE A 100 -7.25 -15.65 11.83
N HIS A 101 -8.46 -15.18 12.01
CA HIS A 101 -8.89 -14.60 13.27
C HIS A 101 -9.66 -15.65 14.06
N SER A 102 -9.32 -15.80 15.32
CA SER A 102 -10.01 -16.68 16.27
C SER A 102 -10.23 -15.95 17.57
N THR A 103 -11.26 -16.32 18.29
CA THR A 103 -11.52 -15.79 19.62
C THR A 103 -10.82 -16.67 20.66
N ASN A 104 -9.98 -16.08 21.52
CA ASN A 104 -9.37 -16.83 22.62
C ASN A 104 -10.39 -17.10 23.74
N LYS A 105 -9.98 -17.87 24.77
CA LYS A 105 -10.83 -18.22 25.94
C LYS A 105 -11.36 -17.02 26.75
N TYR A 106 -10.80 -15.83 26.50
CA TYR A 106 -11.24 -14.58 27.15
C TYR A 106 -12.13 -13.73 26.24
N GLY A 107 -12.57 -14.26 25.07
CA GLY A 107 -13.35 -13.52 24.10
C GLY A 107 -12.52 -12.54 23.25
N VAL A 108 -11.18 -12.56 23.36
CA VAL A 108 -10.30 -11.65 22.61
C VAL A 108 -10.06 -12.18 21.21
N LEU A 109 -10.29 -11.35 20.20
CA LEU A 109 -9.93 -11.67 18.80
C LEU A 109 -8.40 -11.74 18.71
N VAL A 110 -7.88 -12.88 18.31
CA VAL A 110 -6.44 -13.11 18.16
C VAL A 110 -6.18 -13.54 16.73
N SER A 111 -5.26 -12.87 16.08
CA SER A 111 -4.76 -13.30 14.79
C SER A 111 -3.80 -14.46 14.99
N LYS A 112 -4.07 -15.57 14.33
CA LYS A 112 -3.19 -16.75 14.33
C LYS A 112 -2.70 -17.05 12.95
N LEU A 113 -1.48 -17.55 12.86
CA LEU A 113 -0.92 -17.99 11.61
C LEU A 113 -1.71 -19.18 11.04
N ARG A 114 -2.08 -19.10 9.77
CA ARG A 114 -2.74 -20.21 9.06
C ARG A 114 -1.75 -21.35 8.83
N GLU A 115 -2.25 -22.56 8.74
CA GLU A 115 -1.48 -23.69 8.22
C GLU A 115 -1.23 -23.49 6.72
N ASN A 116 0.01 -23.63 6.29
CA ASN A 116 0.35 -23.55 4.87
C ASN A 116 0.17 -24.93 4.19
N LYS A 117 -0.93 -25.11 3.47
CA LYS A 117 -1.24 -26.33 2.70
C LYS A 117 -0.71 -26.30 1.27
N HIS A 118 0.05 -25.26 0.88
CA HIS A 118 0.61 -25.14 -0.46
C HIS A 118 1.78 -26.11 -0.66
N GLN A 119 1.92 -26.57 -1.93
CA GLN A 119 3.01 -27.44 -2.36
C GLN A 119 3.55 -26.95 -3.71
N ASN A 120 4.87 -27.03 -3.91
CA ASN A 120 5.55 -26.60 -5.13
C ASN A 120 5.13 -25.19 -5.56
N THR A 121 5.13 -24.24 -4.62
CA THR A 121 4.54 -22.92 -4.80
C THR A 121 5.58 -21.83 -4.60
N LEU A 122 5.65 -20.90 -5.56
CA LEU A 122 6.37 -19.63 -5.39
C LEU A 122 5.40 -18.58 -4.83
N PHE A 123 5.74 -18.07 -3.66
CA PHE A 123 5.08 -16.91 -3.07
C PHE A 123 5.78 -15.65 -3.56
N ILE A 124 5.06 -14.77 -4.19
CA ILE A 124 5.56 -13.50 -4.73
C ILE A 124 4.97 -12.38 -3.88
N VAL A 125 5.83 -11.62 -3.24
CA VAL A 125 5.47 -10.42 -2.46
C VAL A 125 5.95 -9.20 -3.21
N ASP A 126 5.03 -8.45 -3.77
CA ASP A 126 5.32 -7.15 -4.38
C ASP A 126 5.23 -6.03 -3.35
N GLU A 127 5.81 -4.87 -3.64
CA GLU A 127 5.91 -3.72 -2.73
C GLU A 127 6.55 -4.10 -1.37
N ALA A 128 7.56 -4.98 -1.37
CA ALA A 128 8.27 -5.42 -0.17
C ALA A 128 8.95 -4.25 0.58
N SER A 129 9.15 -3.11 -0.07
CA SER A 129 9.61 -1.85 0.55
C SER A 129 8.73 -1.37 1.71
N MET A 130 7.46 -1.78 1.75
CA MET A 130 6.51 -1.40 2.80
C MET A 130 6.41 -2.43 3.94
N VAL A 131 7.05 -3.59 3.82
CA VAL A 131 6.98 -4.64 4.86
C VAL A 131 7.84 -4.24 6.05
N SER A 132 7.23 -4.19 7.25
CA SER A 132 7.91 -3.93 8.51
C SER A 132 8.18 -5.21 9.29
N ALA A 133 9.26 -5.25 10.06
CA ALA A 133 9.56 -6.34 11.01
C ALA A 133 8.75 -6.21 12.31
N ARG A 134 8.23 -5.02 12.61
CA ARG A 134 7.45 -4.77 13.83
C ARG A 134 6.18 -4.03 13.47
N SER A 135 5.04 -4.42 14.04
CA SER A 135 3.85 -3.62 13.92
C SER A 135 4.10 -2.27 14.59
N SER A 136 4.09 -1.19 13.82
CA SER A 136 4.22 0.19 14.32
C SER A 136 2.93 0.70 14.97
N SER A 137 1.87 -0.13 15.03
CA SER A 137 0.60 0.28 15.61
C SER A 137 0.67 0.28 17.14
N ASN A 138 0.88 1.46 17.70
CA ASN A 138 0.68 1.76 19.13
C ASN A 138 -0.78 1.55 19.60
N SER A 139 -1.67 1.03 18.75
CA SER A 139 -3.12 0.97 18.98
C SER A 139 -3.64 -0.43 19.35
N GLU A 140 -2.78 -1.43 19.50
CA GLU A 140 -3.26 -2.79 19.77
C GLU A 140 -3.28 -3.11 21.26
N ILE A 141 -4.38 -2.76 21.90
CA ILE A 141 -4.66 -3.14 23.31
C ILE A 141 -4.77 -4.66 23.46
N PHE A 142 -5.00 -5.38 22.34
CA PHE A 142 -5.37 -6.80 22.36
C PHE A 142 -4.62 -7.67 21.34
N PHE A 143 -3.72 -7.12 20.53
CA PHE A 143 -2.94 -7.92 19.59
C PHE A 143 -1.51 -8.07 20.12
N GLU A 144 -1.01 -9.30 20.16
CA GLU A 144 0.41 -9.57 20.37
C GLU A 144 1.23 -8.83 19.32
N LYS A 145 2.42 -8.34 19.69
CA LYS A 145 3.36 -7.73 18.75
C LYS A 145 3.68 -8.74 17.65
N GLN A 146 3.03 -8.59 16.51
CA GLN A 146 3.28 -9.45 15.35
C GLN A 146 4.44 -8.87 14.55
N ASP A 147 5.40 -9.70 14.25
CA ASP A 147 6.46 -9.43 13.28
C ASP A 147 6.00 -10.00 11.93
N LEU A 148 5.44 -9.12 11.07
CA LEU A 148 4.85 -9.52 9.81
C LEU A 148 5.83 -10.28 8.91
N LEU A 149 7.11 -9.87 8.88
CA LEU A 149 8.13 -10.53 8.06
C LEU A 149 8.45 -11.92 8.60
N SER A 150 8.62 -12.05 9.92
CA SER A 150 8.88 -13.34 10.59
C SER A 150 7.74 -14.32 10.38
N ASP A 151 6.50 -13.86 10.56
CA ASP A 151 5.30 -14.66 10.36
C ASP A 151 5.11 -15.08 8.90
N LEU A 152 5.39 -14.18 7.95
CA LEU A 152 5.36 -14.47 6.52
C LEU A 152 6.36 -15.58 6.16
N ILE A 153 7.60 -15.44 6.61
CA ILE A 153 8.67 -16.41 6.37
C ILE A 153 8.29 -17.76 7.00
N SER A 154 7.86 -17.77 8.25
CA SER A 154 7.43 -18.97 8.97
C SER A 154 6.27 -19.67 8.24
N TYR A 155 5.27 -18.91 7.79
CA TYR A 155 4.16 -19.44 7.02
C TYR A 155 4.63 -20.09 5.72
N ILE A 156 5.44 -19.40 4.93
CA ILE A 156 5.84 -19.90 3.60
C ILE A 156 6.67 -21.20 3.73
N TYR A 157 7.66 -21.21 4.61
CA TYR A 157 8.57 -22.37 4.73
C TYR A 157 7.98 -23.52 5.56
N SER A 158 6.82 -23.36 6.20
CA SER A 158 6.05 -24.49 6.75
C SER A 158 5.37 -25.32 5.65
N GLY A 159 5.23 -24.81 4.44
CA GLY A 159 4.67 -25.55 3.29
C GLY A 159 5.70 -26.45 2.61
N LYS A 160 5.21 -27.41 1.80
CA LYS A 160 6.08 -28.37 1.13
C LYS A 160 6.65 -27.80 -0.17
N ASN A 161 7.99 -27.65 -0.24
CA ASN A 161 8.69 -27.10 -1.41
C ASN A 161 8.13 -25.73 -1.84
N CYS A 162 7.94 -24.85 -0.85
CA CYS A 162 7.54 -23.48 -1.06
C CYS A 162 8.76 -22.56 -1.10
N GLN A 163 8.70 -21.52 -1.91
CA GLN A 163 9.78 -20.56 -2.13
C GLN A 163 9.24 -19.13 -2.05
N LEU A 164 10.10 -18.19 -1.75
CA LEU A 164 9.76 -16.76 -1.60
C LEU A 164 10.52 -15.91 -2.61
N LEU A 165 9.78 -15.02 -3.27
CA LEU A 165 10.29 -13.92 -4.06
C LEU A 165 9.79 -12.60 -3.44
N LEU A 166 10.72 -11.78 -2.97
CA LEU A 166 10.46 -10.42 -2.49
C LEU A 166 10.81 -9.42 -3.58
N ILE A 167 9.89 -8.54 -3.91
CA ILE A 167 10.07 -7.50 -4.94
C ILE A 167 9.84 -6.13 -4.30
N GLY A 168 10.77 -5.21 -4.49
CA GLY A 168 10.61 -3.86 -3.95
C GLY A 168 11.56 -2.84 -4.54
N ASP A 169 11.35 -1.60 -4.16
CA ASP A 169 12.10 -0.44 -4.60
C ASP A 169 12.77 0.24 -3.40
N THR A 170 14.09 0.22 -3.36
CA THR A 170 14.87 0.78 -2.25
C THR A 170 14.97 2.31 -2.26
N ALA A 171 14.56 2.95 -3.35
CA ALA A 171 14.48 4.41 -3.44
C ALA A 171 13.14 4.96 -2.91
N GLN A 172 12.11 4.12 -2.76
CA GLN A 172 10.85 4.51 -2.13
C GLN A 172 11.01 4.71 -0.62
N LEU A 173 9.98 5.34 -0.02
CA LEU A 173 9.91 5.49 1.44
C LEU A 173 9.89 4.12 2.11
N PRO A 174 10.77 3.86 3.08
CA PRO A 174 10.69 2.66 3.91
C PRO A 174 9.54 2.79 4.93
N PRO A 175 9.24 1.74 5.71
CA PRO A 175 8.33 1.85 6.84
C PRO A 175 8.78 2.93 7.83
N ILE A 176 7.82 3.59 8.46
CA ILE A 176 8.09 4.73 9.36
C ILE A 176 9.10 4.35 10.45
N GLY A 177 10.11 5.20 10.60
CA GLY A 177 11.19 5.02 11.58
C GLY A 177 12.30 4.06 11.16
N LEU A 178 12.29 3.58 9.92
CA LEU A 178 13.35 2.72 9.37
C LEU A 178 14.07 3.41 8.20
N ASN A 179 15.32 3.05 7.99
CA ASN A 179 16.11 3.50 6.84
C ASN A 179 15.91 2.62 5.60
N ILE A 180 15.55 1.36 5.79
CA ILE A 180 15.25 0.38 4.76
C ILE A 180 14.21 -0.59 5.30
N SER A 181 13.37 -1.15 4.42
CA SER A 181 12.48 -2.24 4.81
C SER A 181 13.30 -3.49 5.14
N PRO A 182 13.04 -4.16 6.28
CA PRO A 182 13.67 -5.44 6.64
C PRO A 182 13.52 -6.52 5.56
N ALA A 183 12.44 -6.49 4.79
CA ALA A 183 12.22 -7.41 3.67
C ALA A 183 13.14 -7.15 2.45
N LEU A 184 13.85 -6.03 2.41
CA LEU A 184 14.84 -5.69 1.39
C LEU A 184 16.26 -5.55 1.95
N ASP A 185 16.43 -5.69 3.26
CA ASP A 185 17.73 -5.75 3.92
C ASP A 185 18.29 -7.17 3.86
N LEU A 186 19.28 -7.36 3.00
CA LEU A 186 19.86 -8.69 2.76
C LEU A 186 20.56 -9.25 4.02
N LEU A 187 21.20 -8.38 4.80
CA LEU A 187 21.89 -8.80 6.03
C LEU A 187 20.87 -9.23 7.10
N GLU A 188 19.80 -8.47 7.25
CA GLU A 188 18.71 -8.82 8.18
C GLU A 188 18.06 -10.16 7.79
N ILE A 189 17.76 -10.37 6.51
CA ILE A 189 17.14 -11.62 6.03
C ILE A 189 18.09 -12.82 6.28
N GLU A 190 19.39 -12.68 6.01
CA GLU A 190 20.36 -13.76 6.18
C GLU A 190 20.56 -14.11 7.65
N GLN A 191 20.78 -13.11 8.49
CA GLN A 191 21.11 -13.30 9.90
C GLN A 191 19.91 -13.71 10.76
N SER A 192 18.74 -13.08 10.54
CA SER A 192 17.56 -13.33 11.37
C SER A 192 16.79 -14.58 10.97
N PHE A 193 16.85 -15.01 9.69
CA PHE A 193 16.04 -16.12 9.18
C PHE A 193 16.84 -17.29 8.62
N ASN A 194 18.17 -17.21 8.60
CA ASN A 194 19.05 -18.24 8.05
C ASN A 194 18.66 -18.70 6.64
N LEU A 195 18.30 -17.71 5.78
CA LEU A 195 17.90 -17.94 4.41
C LEU A 195 19.07 -17.72 3.46
N LYS A 196 19.26 -18.63 2.49
CA LYS A 196 20.19 -18.42 1.39
C LYS A 196 19.60 -17.41 0.40
N ILE A 197 20.28 -16.26 0.24
CA ILE A 197 19.81 -15.17 -0.56
C ILE A 197 20.30 -15.28 -2.00
N HIS A 198 19.36 -15.16 -2.94
CA HIS A 198 19.62 -14.84 -4.33
C HIS A 198 19.10 -13.43 -4.59
N THR A 199 19.88 -12.55 -5.19
CA THR A 199 19.47 -11.17 -5.41
C THR A 199 19.93 -10.62 -6.74
N ILE A 200 19.14 -9.67 -7.25
CA ILE A 200 19.48 -8.82 -8.38
C ILE A 200 18.82 -7.44 -8.22
N GLU A 201 19.47 -6.42 -8.74
CA GLU A 201 18.93 -5.08 -8.82
C GLU A 201 18.75 -4.68 -10.29
N LEU A 202 17.54 -4.26 -10.67
CA LEU A 202 17.22 -3.69 -11.97
C LEU A 202 17.38 -2.16 -11.90
N THR A 203 18.27 -1.63 -12.70
CA THR A 203 18.59 -0.19 -12.73
C THR A 203 18.22 0.48 -14.05
N GLU A 204 18.04 -0.29 -15.12
CA GLU A 204 17.75 0.20 -16.46
C GLU A 204 16.26 0.47 -16.63
N VAL A 205 15.89 1.68 -17.05
CA VAL A 205 14.52 2.04 -17.45
C VAL A 205 14.24 1.44 -18.83
N VAL A 206 13.07 0.83 -19.00
CA VAL A 206 12.67 0.21 -20.28
C VAL A 206 12.52 1.28 -21.35
N ARG A 207 13.00 1.03 -22.57
CA ARG A 207 13.03 2.00 -23.68
C ARG A 207 11.69 2.67 -23.97
N GLN A 208 10.58 1.96 -23.83
CA GLN A 208 9.22 2.47 -24.05
C GLN A 208 8.80 3.57 -23.06
N GLU A 209 9.54 3.75 -21.97
CA GLU A 209 9.27 4.74 -20.92
C GLU A 209 10.31 5.88 -20.91
N GLN A 210 11.21 5.92 -21.90
CA GLN A 210 12.28 6.94 -21.97
C GLN A 210 11.75 8.34 -22.33
N ASP A 211 10.56 8.43 -22.94
CA ASP A 211 9.91 9.70 -23.31
C ASP A 211 9.07 10.29 -22.14
N SER A 212 9.10 9.67 -20.97
CA SER A 212 8.37 10.15 -19.79
C SER A 212 9.23 11.11 -18.96
N GLY A 213 8.78 12.36 -18.85
CA GLY A 213 9.38 13.35 -17.96
C GLY A 213 9.23 12.96 -16.48
N ILE A 214 8.15 12.27 -16.10
CA ILE A 214 7.97 11.72 -14.74
C ILE A 214 9.11 10.77 -14.42
N LEU A 215 9.39 9.79 -15.27
CA LEU A 215 10.42 8.78 -15.03
C LEU A 215 11.83 9.34 -15.15
N GLN A 216 12.06 10.31 -16.02
CA GLN A 216 13.36 10.97 -16.14
C GLN A 216 13.70 11.73 -14.85
N ASN A 217 12.77 12.53 -14.33
CA ASN A 217 12.97 13.26 -13.08
C ASN A 217 13.07 12.32 -11.87
N ALA A 218 12.24 11.28 -11.79
CA ALA A 218 12.35 10.26 -10.77
C ALA A 218 13.71 9.53 -10.81
N THR A 219 14.26 9.26 -12.02
CA THR A 219 15.57 8.65 -12.19
C THR A 219 16.70 9.54 -11.68
N SER A 220 16.62 10.86 -11.92
CA SER A 220 17.59 11.83 -11.39
C SER A 220 17.62 11.79 -9.85
N ILE A 221 16.46 11.87 -9.20
CA ILE A 221 16.35 11.83 -7.75
C ILE A 221 16.84 10.49 -7.18
N ARG A 222 16.47 9.37 -7.82
CA ARG A 222 16.94 8.03 -7.45
C ARG A 222 18.47 7.93 -7.48
N ASN A 223 19.12 8.49 -8.49
CA ASN A 223 20.57 8.46 -8.60
C ASN A 223 21.23 9.25 -7.46
N GLN A 224 20.65 10.36 -7.03
CA GLN A 224 21.11 11.10 -5.84
C GLN A 224 20.97 10.25 -4.57
N ILE A 225 19.82 9.59 -4.37
CA ILE A 225 19.58 8.69 -3.22
C ILE A 225 20.62 7.56 -3.19
N ARG A 226 20.84 6.90 -4.34
CA ARG A 226 21.81 5.79 -4.46
C ARG A 226 23.23 6.21 -4.13
N ASN A 227 23.62 7.43 -4.52
CA ASN A 227 24.95 7.97 -4.26
C ASN A 227 25.09 8.56 -2.85
N ALA A 228 24.05 8.47 -2.01
CA ALA A 228 23.96 9.09 -0.68
C ALA A 228 24.28 10.60 -0.68
N ARG A 229 23.99 11.27 -1.79
CA ARG A 229 24.24 12.71 -2.00
C ARG A 229 22.98 13.35 -2.56
N VAL A 230 22.02 13.63 -1.68
CA VAL A 230 20.79 14.32 -2.04
C VAL A 230 21.00 15.82 -1.94
N GLU A 231 20.99 16.47 -3.09
CA GLU A 231 21.04 17.91 -3.28
C GLU A 231 19.64 18.40 -3.69
N MET A 232 19.48 19.72 -3.86
CA MET A 232 18.25 20.29 -4.42
C MET A 232 17.93 19.60 -5.76
N PRO A 233 16.78 18.92 -5.86
CA PRO A 233 16.41 18.31 -7.14
C PRO A 233 16.13 19.38 -8.19
N PHE A 234 16.62 19.16 -9.38
CA PHE A 234 16.30 19.98 -10.54
C PHE A 234 15.32 19.22 -11.44
N PHE A 235 14.16 19.80 -11.73
CA PHE A 235 13.15 19.20 -12.59
C PHE A 235 13.31 19.68 -14.03
N GLN A 236 13.42 18.73 -14.93
CA GLN A 236 13.37 18.99 -16.37
C GLN A 236 11.92 18.83 -16.84
N LEU A 237 11.33 19.93 -17.29
CA LEU A 237 9.94 19.96 -17.78
C LEU A 237 9.87 20.05 -19.30
N ASP A 238 10.85 20.73 -19.92
CA ASP A 238 10.87 21.00 -21.34
C ASP A 238 10.96 19.70 -22.16
N GLY A 239 10.10 19.60 -23.15
CA GLY A 239 10.01 18.44 -24.04
C GLY A 239 9.11 17.32 -23.53
N PHE A 240 8.52 17.44 -22.32
CA PHE A 240 7.64 16.43 -21.74
C PHE A 240 6.20 16.94 -21.58
N SER A 241 5.23 16.14 -22.03
CA SER A 241 3.82 16.46 -21.88
C SER A 241 3.18 15.91 -20.61
N ASP A 242 3.85 14.96 -19.94
CA ASP A 242 3.36 14.22 -18.78
C ASP A 242 3.69 14.88 -17.43
N ILE A 243 4.52 15.92 -17.40
CA ILE A 243 4.88 16.65 -16.17
C ILE A 243 4.73 18.16 -16.39
N VAL A 244 4.12 18.85 -15.42
CA VAL A 244 3.85 20.31 -15.48
C VAL A 244 4.01 20.92 -14.11
N SER A 245 4.57 22.13 -14.02
CA SER A 245 4.56 22.96 -12.81
C SER A 245 3.35 23.88 -12.80
N ILE A 246 2.66 23.96 -11.68
CA ILE A 246 1.52 24.86 -11.45
C ILE A 246 1.62 25.57 -10.10
N ASN A 247 1.02 26.74 -10.01
CA ASN A 247 0.81 27.45 -8.75
C ASN A 247 -0.61 27.19 -8.19
N GLY A 248 -0.86 27.70 -6.98
CA GLY A 248 -2.17 27.52 -6.33
C GLY A 248 -3.33 28.21 -7.06
N GLU A 249 -3.06 29.25 -7.86
CA GLU A 249 -4.10 29.97 -8.62
C GLU A 249 -4.72 29.11 -9.73
N ASN A 250 -3.90 28.23 -10.34
CA ASN A 250 -4.32 27.36 -11.43
C ASN A 250 -4.78 25.98 -10.92
N LEU A 251 -4.76 25.73 -9.63
CA LEU A 251 -5.05 24.41 -9.06
C LEU A 251 -6.51 23.99 -9.27
N GLU A 252 -7.45 24.92 -9.07
CA GLU A 252 -8.89 24.63 -9.17
C GLU A 252 -9.27 24.18 -10.59
N ASP A 253 -8.84 24.93 -11.60
CA ASP A 253 -9.08 24.61 -13.01
C ASP A 253 -8.42 23.27 -13.40
N ALA A 254 -7.17 23.07 -12.95
CA ALA A 254 -6.44 21.83 -13.23
C ALA A 254 -7.09 20.60 -12.58
N LEU A 255 -7.65 20.72 -11.38
CA LEU A 255 -8.37 19.63 -10.69
C LEU A 255 -9.71 19.34 -11.35
N GLN A 256 -10.48 20.40 -11.72
CA GLN A 256 -11.75 20.22 -12.42
C GLN A 256 -11.54 19.52 -13.76
N ASP A 257 -10.53 19.93 -14.53
CA ASP A 257 -10.15 19.27 -15.80
C ASP A 257 -9.72 17.80 -15.58
N ALA A 258 -8.91 17.55 -14.55
CA ALA A 258 -8.46 16.21 -14.23
C ALA A 258 -9.62 15.29 -13.79
N TYR A 259 -10.51 15.76 -12.91
CA TYR A 259 -11.69 14.99 -12.49
C TYR A 259 -12.67 14.76 -13.64
N GLY A 260 -12.86 15.75 -14.52
CA GLY A 260 -13.73 15.61 -15.69
C GLY A 260 -13.22 14.60 -16.72
N LYS A 261 -11.90 14.44 -16.85
CA LYS A 261 -11.28 13.54 -17.83
C LYS A 261 -11.02 12.13 -17.30
N HIS A 262 -10.65 12.02 -16.04
CA HIS A 262 -10.12 10.78 -15.46
C HIS A 262 -11.01 10.16 -14.38
N GLY A 263 -12.00 10.90 -13.87
CA GLY A 263 -12.76 10.50 -12.70
C GLY A 263 -12.04 10.83 -11.38
N GLU A 264 -12.82 11.03 -10.33
CA GLU A 264 -12.33 11.45 -9.01
C GLU A 264 -11.37 10.42 -8.41
N GLU A 265 -11.65 9.13 -8.60
CA GLU A 265 -10.89 8.01 -8.06
C GLU A 265 -9.48 7.84 -8.67
N ASN A 266 -9.25 8.42 -9.87
CA ASN A 266 -7.99 8.34 -10.60
C ASN A 266 -7.11 9.60 -10.44
N VAL A 267 -7.50 10.52 -9.56
CA VAL A 267 -6.78 11.78 -9.30
C VAL A 267 -6.49 11.92 -7.82
N VAL A 268 -5.27 12.31 -7.44
CA VAL A 268 -4.89 12.50 -6.05
C VAL A 268 -3.94 13.67 -5.86
N ILE A 269 -4.07 14.40 -4.73
CA ILE A 269 -3.05 15.34 -4.26
C ILE A 269 -2.19 14.63 -3.21
N ILE A 270 -0.87 14.63 -3.40
CA ILE A 270 0.11 14.09 -2.44
C ILE A 270 0.75 15.21 -1.65
N THR A 271 0.67 15.11 -0.33
CA THR A 271 1.19 16.11 0.61
C THR A 271 2.19 15.51 1.59
N ARG A 272 2.90 16.39 2.32
CA ARG A 272 3.88 15.98 3.34
C ARG A 272 3.26 15.75 4.74
N SER A 273 2.05 16.23 4.98
CA SER A 273 1.41 16.10 6.31
C SER A 273 -0.09 15.87 6.21
N ASN A 274 -0.66 15.20 7.23
CA ASN A 274 -2.11 15.04 7.35
C ASN A 274 -2.84 16.38 7.45
N LYS A 275 -2.22 17.37 8.11
CA LYS A 275 -2.77 18.73 8.20
C LYS A 275 -3.00 19.34 6.82
N ARG A 276 -1.99 19.25 5.93
CA ARG A 276 -2.12 19.74 4.55
C ARG A 276 -3.14 18.96 3.76
N ALA A 277 -3.13 17.63 3.87
CA ALA A 277 -4.12 16.77 3.23
C ALA A 277 -5.55 17.14 3.65
N ASN A 278 -5.79 17.36 4.95
CA ASN A 278 -7.11 17.76 5.46
C ASN A 278 -7.58 19.12 4.88
N ILE A 279 -6.65 20.09 4.72
CA ILE A 279 -6.97 21.38 4.10
C ILE A 279 -7.39 21.17 2.64
N PHE A 280 -6.60 20.44 1.85
CA PHE A 280 -6.94 20.16 0.45
C PHE A 280 -8.26 19.41 0.32
N ASN A 281 -8.47 18.37 1.12
CA ASN A 281 -9.72 17.61 1.10
C ASN A 281 -10.94 18.49 1.38
N ARG A 282 -10.85 19.39 2.34
CA ARG A 282 -11.93 20.35 2.65
C ARG A 282 -12.18 21.31 1.49
N GLU A 283 -11.13 21.93 0.93
CA GLU A 283 -11.26 22.87 -0.16
C GLU A 283 -11.79 22.19 -1.44
N ILE A 284 -11.31 20.98 -1.76
CA ILE A 284 -11.80 20.19 -2.89
C ILE A 284 -13.29 19.89 -2.72
N ARG A 285 -13.71 19.39 -1.55
CA ARG A 285 -15.11 19.06 -1.30
C ARG A 285 -16.01 20.30 -1.45
N ASN A 286 -15.61 21.42 -0.85
CA ASN A 286 -16.44 22.63 -0.81
C ASN A 286 -16.47 23.37 -2.15
N ARG A 287 -15.31 23.53 -2.83
CA ARG A 287 -15.17 24.43 -3.98
C ARG A 287 -15.24 23.72 -5.32
N ILE A 288 -14.84 22.46 -5.38
CA ILE A 288 -14.76 21.70 -6.64
C ILE A 288 -15.88 20.69 -6.75
N LEU A 289 -16.15 19.93 -5.69
CA LEU A 289 -17.18 18.89 -5.68
C LEU A 289 -18.52 19.38 -5.16
N PHE A 290 -18.58 20.61 -4.62
CA PHE A 290 -19.78 21.22 -4.05
C PHE A 290 -20.50 20.34 -3.03
N ARG A 291 -19.70 19.65 -2.20
CA ARG A 291 -20.18 18.75 -1.14
C ARG A 291 -20.15 19.45 0.20
N GLU A 292 -21.30 19.48 0.85
CA GLU A 292 -21.51 20.15 2.14
C GLU A 292 -21.57 19.12 3.29
N GLY A 293 -21.50 19.61 4.53
CA GLY A 293 -21.60 18.80 5.73
C GLY A 293 -20.34 17.97 6.02
N THR A 294 -20.44 17.12 7.07
CA THR A 294 -19.31 16.31 7.53
C THR A 294 -18.93 15.23 6.52
N ILE A 295 -19.93 14.51 5.98
CA ILE A 295 -19.81 13.51 4.92
C ILE A 295 -21.05 13.54 4.04
N GLN A 296 -20.91 13.10 2.79
CA GLN A 296 -21.99 13.08 1.80
C GLN A 296 -21.82 11.90 0.84
N SER A 297 -22.93 11.52 0.19
CA SER A 297 -22.91 10.55 -0.93
C SER A 297 -21.92 11.00 -2.01
N GLY A 298 -21.15 10.05 -2.53
CA GLY A 298 -20.06 10.26 -3.47
C GLY A 298 -18.70 10.57 -2.82
N ASP A 299 -18.62 10.84 -1.50
CA ASP A 299 -17.32 11.05 -0.85
C ASP A 299 -16.44 9.81 -0.97
N LEU A 300 -15.24 10.00 -1.49
CA LEU A 300 -14.19 8.99 -1.48
C LEU A 300 -13.40 9.05 -0.18
N MET A 301 -13.30 7.91 0.49
CA MET A 301 -12.59 7.81 1.76
C MET A 301 -11.59 6.66 1.77
N MET A 302 -10.43 6.89 2.38
CA MET A 302 -9.44 5.84 2.65
C MET A 302 -9.63 5.29 4.05
N VAL A 303 -9.68 3.99 4.17
CA VAL A 303 -9.64 3.27 5.44
C VAL A 303 -8.25 3.38 6.04
N VAL A 304 -8.17 3.73 7.33
CA VAL A 304 -6.89 3.95 8.02
C VAL A 304 -6.54 2.90 9.06
N LYS A 305 -7.42 1.91 9.25
CA LYS A 305 -7.22 0.78 10.16
C LYS A 305 -7.93 -0.46 9.61
N ASN A 306 -7.29 -1.64 9.69
CA ASN A 306 -7.93 -2.90 9.30
C ASN A 306 -9.22 -3.13 10.10
N ASN A 307 -10.26 -3.58 9.43
CA ASN A 307 -11.52 -3.92 10.02
C ASN A 307 -11.98 -5.31 9.56
N TYR A 308 -12.24 -6.19 10.52
CA TYR A 308 -12.58 -7.61 10.31
C TYR A 308 -14.03 -7.92 10.66
N HIS A 309 -14.84 -6.90 10.98
CA HIS A 309 -16.20 -7.05 11.49
C HIS A 309 -17.27 -7.01 10.39
N TRP A 310 -17.11 -6.10 9.42
CA TRP A 310 -18.17 -5.77 8.49
C TRP A 310 -18.26 -6.67 7.24
N LEU A 311 -17.20 -7.40 6.91
CA LEU A 311 -17.18 -8.32 5.78
C LEU A 311 -17.02 -9.77 6.23
N SER A 312 -17.66 -10.68 5.46
CA SER A 312 -17.42 -12.11 5.62
C SER A 312 -16.03 -12.48 5.11
N GLU A 313 -15.35 -13.40 5.80
CA GLU A 313 -14.05 -13.95 5.34
C GLU A 313 -14.13 -14.61 3.96
N ASP A 314 -15.32 -15.07 3.56
CA ASP A 314 -15.55 -15.74 2.27
C ASP A 314 -15.75 -14.78 1.09
N GLY A 315 -15.91 -13.46 1.35
CA GLY A 315 -16.06 -12.42 0.34
C GLY A 315 -14.79 -12.20 -0.50
N GLU A 316 -14.91 -11.47 -1.61
CA GLU A 316 -13.77 -11.14 -2.48
C GLU A 316 -12.72 -10.34 -1.71
N ALA A 317 -13.12 -9.33 -0.96
CA ALA A 317 -12.25 -8.53 -0.10
C ALA A 317 -11.87 -9.28 1.19
N GLY A 318 -12.80 -10.05 1.80
CA GLY A 318 -12.63 -10.86 3.00
C GLY A 318 -12.54 -10.05 4.30
N PHE A 319 -12.02 -8.85 4.28
CA PHE A 319 -12.04 -7.84 5.32
C PHE A 319 -11.73 -6.47 4.70
N ILE A 320 -12.03 -5.40 5.42
CA ILE A 320 -11.70 -4.03 4.97
C ILE A 320 -10.30 -3.69 5.45
N ALA A 321 -9.35 -3.55 4.52
CA ALA A 321 -7.94 -3.34 4.85
C ALA A 321 -7.60 -1.85 5.01
N ASN A 322 -6.57 -1.56 5.79
CA ASN A 322 -5.92 -0.25 5.78
C ASN A 322 -5.39 0.07 4.37
N GLY A 323 -5.76 1.22 3.84
CA GLY A 323 -5.45 1.66 2.48
C GLY A 323 -6.55 1.39 1.45
N ASP A 324 -7.60 0.62 1.78
CA ASP A 324 -8.74 0.45 0.89
C ASP A 324 -9.48 1.77 0.72
N ILE A 325 -9.98 2.00 -0.50
CA ILE A 325 -10.81 3.15 -0.83
C ILE A 325 -12.27 2.73 -0.85
N ILE A 326 -13.09 3.49 -0.14
CA ILE A 326 -14.54 3.33 -0.11
C ILE A 326 -15.22 4.59 -0.65
N GLU A 327 -16.39 4.42 -1.22
CA GLU A 327 -17.27 5.50 -1.64
C GLU A 327 -18.56 5.46 -0.80
N ILE A 328 -18.93 6.60 -0.24
CA ILE A 328 -20.19 6.75 0.48
C ILE A 328 -21.34 6.72 -0.54
N GLN A 329 -22.23 5.76 -0.42
CA GLN A 329 -23.43 5.66 -1.26
C GLN A 329 -24.60 6.44 -0.65
N SER A 330 -24.81 6.30 0.67
CA SER A 330 -25.81 7.06 1.42
C SER A 330 -25.36 7.28 2.87
N VAL A 331 -25.86 8.37 3.46
CA VAL A 331 -25.72 8.65 4.89
C VAL A 331 -27.11 8.46 5.51
N ASN A 332 -27.24 7.45 6.37
CA ASN A 332 -28.54 7.04 6.93
C ASN A 332 -28.86 7.74 8.25
N ALA A 333 -27.85 7.92 9.12
CA ALA A 333 -28.02 8.60 10.41
C ALA A 333 -26.67 9.11 10.95
N TYR A 334 -26.72 10.19 11.75
CA TYR A 334 -25.63 10.64 12.59
C TYR A 334 -25.94 10.28 14.04
N LYS A 335 -24.95 9.84 14.80
CA LYS A 335 -25.08 9.42 16.19
C LYS A 335 -23.91 9.92 17.03
N SER A 336 -24.21 10.42 18.22
CA SER A 336 -23.21 10.83 19.21
C SER A 336 -23.31 9.89 20.41
N PHE A 337 -22.33 8.99 20.55
CA PHE A 337 -22.29 8.01 21.65
C PHE A 337 -20.86 7.86 22.18
N PHE A 338 -20.75 7.51 23.45
CA PHE A 338 -19.48 7.17 24.09
C PHE A 338 -18.41 8.29 24.01
N GLY A 339 -18.83 9.56 23.79
CA GLY A 339 -17.95 10.70 23.63
C GLY A 339 -17.32 10.82 22.24
N PHE A 340 -17.89 10.14 21.25
CA PHE A 340 -17.46 10.14 19.83
C PHE A 340 -18.66 10.36 18.91
N GLU A 341 -18.36 10.86 17.72
CA GLU A 341 -19.31 11.08 16.64
C GLU A 341 -19.26 9.95 15.62
N PHE A 342 -20.43 9.42 15.23
CA PHE A 342 -20.56 8.33 14.30
C PHE A 342 -21.56 8.66 13.18
N ALA A 343 -21.41 7.97 12.04
CA ALA A 343 -22.41 7.95 11.00
C ALA A 343 -22.72 6.51 10.58
N GLU A 344 -24.00 6.19 10.47
CA GLU A 344 -24.46 4.97 9.79
C GLU A 344 -24.56 5.26 8.30
N VAL A 345 -23.87 4.49 7.49
CA VAL A 345 -23.72 4.70 6.06
C VAL A 345 -23.82 3.40 5.28
N SER A 346 -24.22 3.52 4.01
CA SER A 346 -24.03 2.47 3.02
C SER A 346 -22.82 2.84 2.16
N ILE A 347 -21.89 1.92 1.97
CA ILE A 347 -20.65 2.15 1.23
C ILE A 347 -20.47 1.15 0.11
N ARG A 348 -19.68 1.55 -0.90
CA ARG A 348 -19.14 0.68 -1.95
C ARG A 348 -17.62 0.60 -1.81
N MET A 349 -17.07 -0.59 -1.95
CA MET A 349 -15.62 -0.80 -2.03
C MET A 349 -15.15 -0.45 -3.44
N VAL A 350 -14.37 0.64 -3.60
CA VAL A 350 -13.89 1.09 -4.93
C VAL A 350 -12.98 0.04 -5.57
N ASP A 351 -12.16 -0.59 -4.76
CA ASP A 351 -11.17 -1.57 -5.20
C ASP A 351 -11.74 -2.99 -5.39
N TYR A 352 -12.99 -3.24 -4.97
CA TYR A 352 -13.67 -4.54 -5.07
C TYR A 352 -15.09 -4.35 -5.62
N PRO A 353 -15.23 -4.10 -6.94
CA PRO A 353 -16.50 -3.71 -7.53
C PRO A 353 -17.58 -4.81 -7.49
N ASN A 354 -17.17 -6.07 -7.28
CA ASN A 354 -18.10 -7.21 -7.15
C ASN A 354 -18.60 -7.40 -5.71
N GLU A 355 -18.01 -6.73 -4.72
CA GLU A 355 -18.56 -6.74 -3.36
C GLU A 355 -19.88 -5.97 -3.33
N PRO A 356 -20.90 -6.48 -2.65
CA PRO A 356 -22.16 -5.77 -2.50
C PRO A 356 -21.98 -4.47 -1.70
N THR A 357 -22.94 -3.56 -1.80
CA THR A 357 -23.03 -2.41 -0.90
C THR A 357 -23.10 -2.88 0.55
N ILE A 358 -22.32 -2.25 1.42
CA ILE A 358 -22.15 -2.64 2.82
C ILE A 358 -22.72 -1.53 3.71
N ASP A 359 -23.66 -1.90 4.58
CA ASP A 359 -24.14 -1.01 5.64
C ASP A 359 -23.24 -1.14 6.86
N LEU A 360 -22.66 -0.01 7.29
CA LEU A 360 -21.71 0.01 8.40
C LEU A 360 -21.72 1.34 9.16
N THR A 361 -20.98 1.38 10.26
CA THR A 361 -20.76 2.58 11.06
C THR A 361 -19.36 3.17 10.78
N LEU A 362 -19.31 4.47 10.50
CA LEU A 362 -18.07 5.25 10.43
C LEU A 362 -17.81 5.99 11.74
N LEU A 363 -16.55 6.14 12.11
CA LEU A 363 -16.10 7.02 13.18
C LEU A 363 -15.66 8.35 12.58
N LEU A 364 -16.40 9.42 12.86
CA LEU A 364 -16.19 10.74 12.23
C LEU A 364 -14.98 11.50 12.80
N ASP A 365 -14.63 11.27 14.07
CA ASP A 365 -13.51 11.92 14.76
C ASP A 365 -12.16 11.71 14.05
N THR A 366 -12.01 10.63 13.28
CA THR A 366 -10.78 10.36 12.54
C THR A 366 -10.64 11.17 11.27
N ILE A 367 -11.75 11.65 10.69
CA ILE A 367 -11.76 12.25 9.33
C ILE A 367 -10.83 13.45 9.24
N MET A 368 -10.99 14.41 10.16
CA MET A 368 -10.21 15.66 10.17
C MET A 368 -9.04 15.64 11.17
N SER A 369 -8.84 14.55 11.89
CA SER A 369 -7.71 14.41 12.82
C SER A 369 -6.37 14.53 12.09
N GLU A 370 -5.36 15.14 12.72
CA GLU A 370 -3.98 15.11 12.22
C GLU A 370 -3.30 13.75 12.48
N SER A 371 -3.81 12.97 13.43
CA SER A 371 -3.33 11.60 13.70
C SER A 371 -3.73 10.64 12.57
N PRO A 372 -2.93 9.60 12.29
CA PRO A 372 -3.27 8.61 11.25
C PRO A 372 -4.59 7.88 11.52
N ALA A 373 -4.88 7.55 12.78
CA ALA A 373 -6.09 6.88 13.28
C ALA A 373 -6.32 7.31 14.74
N LEU A 374 -7.31 6.76 15.45
CA LEU A 374 -7.42 6.97 16.90
C LEU A 374 -6.12 6.58 17.61
N ASN A 375 -5.66 7.47 18.49
CA ASN A 375 -4.54 7.15 19.36
C ASN A 375 -4.93 6.13 20.45
N ARG A 376 -3.94 5.68 21.23
CA ARG A 376 -4.15 4.66 22.28
C ARG A 376 -5.12 5.13 23.37
N GLU A 377 -5.03 6.39 23.78
CA GLU A 377 -5.88 6.97 24.81
C GLU A 377 -7.33 7.04 24.35
N GLN A 378 -7.58 7.54 23.14
CA GLN A 378 -8.91 7.59 22.54
C GLN A 378 -9.50 6.20 22.31
N SER A 379 -8.69 5.22 21.87
CA SER A 379 -9.13 3.84 21.69
C SER A 379 -9.49 3.18 23.03
N ASN A 380 -8.72 3.47 24.10
CA ASN A 380 -9.01 3.00 25.44
C ASN A 380 -10.29 3.64 26.00
N LEU A 381 -10.47 4.95 25.78
CA LEU A 381 -11.66 5.67 26.21
C LEU A 381 -12.92 5.08 25.56
N LEU A 382 -12.90 4.89 24.24
CA LEU A 382 -14.01 4.26 23.54
C LEU A 382 -14.32 2.86 24.08
N PHE A 383 -13.27 2.05 24.30
CA PHE A 383 -13.44 0.72 24.88
C PHE A 383 -14.07 0.75 26.26
N GLN A 384 -13.60 1.64 27.16
CA GLN A 384 -14.12 1.74 28.52
C GLN A 384 -15.57 2.23 28.53
N ASN A 385 -15.90 3.25 27.78
CA ASN A 385 -17.24 3.80 27.71
C ASN A 385 -18.27 2.76 27.20
N ILE A 386 -17.89 1.94 26.21
CA ILE A 386 -18.74 0.83 25.75
C ILE A 386 -18.79 -0.31 26.79
N MET A 387 -17.67 -0.58 27.49
CA MET A 387 -17.67 -1.60 28.58
C MET A 387 -18.63 -1.24 29.72
N ASP A 388 -18.74 0.05 30.03
CA ASP A 388 -19.62 0.56 31.07
C ASP A 388 -21.11 0.37 30.69
N ASP A 389 -21.45 0.51 29.42
CA ASP A 389 -22.80 0.25 28.90
C ASP A 389 -23.21 -1.22 29.06
N TYR A 390 -22.24 -2.14 29.03
CA TYR A 390 -22.45 -3.58 29.29
C TYR A 390 -22.23 -3.97 30.75
N ALA A 391 -22.30 -3.02 31.73
CA ALA A 391 -22.12 -3.29 33.16
C ALA A 391 -23.10 -4.31 33.70
N HIS A 392 -24.29 -4.46 33.11
CA HIS A 392 -25.32 -5.43 33.45
C HIS A 392 -24.89 -6.90 33.24
N LEU A 393 -23.89 -7.17 32.41
CA LEU A 393 -23.35 -8.52 32.22
C LEU A 393 -22.43 -8.90 33.38
N THR A 394 -22.65 -10.10 33.94
CA THR A 394 -22.03 -10.53 35.19
C THR A 394 -20.54 -10.81 35.10
N THR A 395 -20.02 -11.21 33.94
CA THR A 395 -18.60 -11.56 33.78
C THR A 395 -17.85 -10.57 32.88
N ARG A 396 -16.61 -10.28 33.25
CA ARG A 396 -15.73 -9.45 32.41
C ARG A 396 -15.58 -10.03 31.01
N ALA A 397 -15.51 -11.34 30.87
CA ALA A 397 -15.37 -12.00 29.55
C ALA A 397 -16.63 -11.77 28.68
N ALA A 398 -17.84 -11.82 29.26
CA ALA A 398 -19.09 -11.53 28.54
C ALA A 398 -19.12 -10.06 28.07
N ARG A 399 -18.73 -9.12 28.96
CA ARG A 399 -18.64 -7.69 28.60
C ARG A 399 -17.67 -7.46 27.45
N VAL A 400 -16.47 -8.00 27.54
CA VAL A 400 -15.45 -7.88 26.47
C VAL A 400 -15.96 -8.46 25.14
N LYS A 401 -16.66 -9.59 25.19
CA LYS A 401 -17.31 -10.17 24.01
C LYS A 401 -18.35 -9.23 23.42
N ALA A 402 -19.24 -8.67 24.23
CA ALA A 402 -20.28 -7.74 23.80
C ALA A 402 -19.67 -6.45 23.17
N VAL A 403 -18.62 -5.88 23.80
CA VAL A 403 -17.90 -4.73 23.22
C VAL A 403 -17.35 -5.05 21.81
N LYS A 404 -16.82 -6.24 21.61
CA LYS A 404 -16.24 -6.64 20.30
C LYS A 404 -17.27 -6.88 19.21
N GLU A 405 -18.49 -7.21 19.59
CA GLU A 405 -19.63 -7.34 18.68
C GLU A 405 -20.35 -6.00 18.47
N ASN A 406 -19.99 -4.97 19.25
CA ASN A 406 -20.62 -3.66 19.19
C ASN A 406 -20.24 -2.91 17.90
N PRO A 407 -21.20 -2.41 17.10
CA PRO A 407 -20.94 -1.71 15.85
C PRO A 407 -20.14 -0.41 16.02
N PHE A 408 -20.30 0.30 17.14
CA PHE A 408 -19.55 1.53 17.41
C PHE A 408 -18.08 1.25 17.77
N PHE A 409 -17.79 0.13 18.45
CA PHE A 409 -16.41 -0.31 18.68
C PHE A 409 -15.72 -0.70 17.36
N ASN A 410 -16.49 -1.29 16.46
CA ASN A 410 -16.05 -1.71 15.14
C ASN A 410 -16.25 -0.65 14.07
N ALA A 411 -16.58 0.60 14.45
CA ALA A 411 -16.75 1.68 13.51
C ALA A 411 -15.49 1.86 12.65
N LEU A 412 -15.70 2.01 11.35
CA LEU A 412 -14.62 2.12 10.38
C LEU A 412 -13.93 3.48 10.55
N GLN A 413 -12.62 3.45 10.71
CA GLN A 413 -11.80 4.66 10.82
C GLN A 413 -11.34 5.06 9.41
N VAL A 414 -11.67 6.27 9.00
CA VAL A 414 -11.47 6.74 7.63
C VAL A 414 -10.95 8.17 7.56
N LYS A 415 -10.39 8.53 6.41
CA LYS A 415 -10.03 9.89 6.00
C LYS A 415 -10.48 10.13 4.57
N PHE A 416 -10.72 11.37 4.16
CA PHE A 416 -10.95 11.69 2.76
C PHE A 416 -9.76 11.29 1.89
N ALA A 417 -10.04 10.88 0.65
CA ALA A 417 -9.08 10.26 -0.25
C ALA A 417 -8.63 11.15 -1.42
N ASN A 418 -9.18 12.36 -1.58
CA ASN A 418 -8.78 13.28 -2.66
C ASN A 418 -7.37 13.85 -2.44
N ALA A 419 -6.96 14.03 -1.18
CA ALA A 419 -5.61 14.42 -0.81
C ALA A 419 -5.08 13.55 0.34
N MET A 420 -3.86 13.05 0.21
CA MET A 420 -3.26 12.08 1.13
C MET A 420 -1.77 12.35 1.35
N THR A 421 -1.23 11.83 2.44
CA THR A 421 0.23 11.84 2.63
C THR A 421 0.90 10.77 1.75
N CYS A 422 2.14 11.02 1.34
CA CYS A 422 2.90 10.13 0.48
C CYS A 422 3.00 8.69 1.03
N HIS A 423 3.13 8.49 2.35
CA HIS A 423 3.13 7.15 2.95
C HIS A 423 1.81 6.39 2.68
N LYS A 424 0.69 7.10 2.64
CA LYS A 424 -0.63 6.49 2.36
C LYS A 424 -0.85 6.19 0.88
N THR A 425 -0.07 6.80 -0.01
CA THR A 425 -0.14 6.53 -1.45
C THR A 425 0.75 5.38 -1.89
N GLN A 426 1.59 4.83 -0.99
CA GLN A 426 2.44 3.69 -1.33
C GLN A 426 1.60 2.47 -1.75
N GLY A 427 2.08 1.76 -2.76
CA GLY A 427 1.39 0.62 -3.38
C GLY A 427 0.18 1.02 -4.25
N GLY A 428 -0.21 2.31 -4.28
CA GLY A 428 -1.21 2.84 -5.18
C GLY A 428 -0.60 3.50 -6.43
N GLN A 429 -1.43 3.63 -7.46
CA GLN A 429 -1.14 4.39 -8.68
C GLN A 429 -2.38 5.17 -9.09
N TRP A 430 -2.19 6.35 -9.67
CA TRP A 430 -3.25 7.22 -10.17
C TRP A 430 -2.89 7.73 -11.55
N GLU A 431 -3.88 7.97 -12.38
CA GLU A 431 -3.64 8.54 -13.69
C GLU A 431 -3.07 9.95 -13.58
N VAL A 432 -3.62 10.75 -12.67
CA VAL A 432 -3.18 12.13 -12.43
C VAL A 432 -2.78 12.32 -10.96
N VAL A 433 -1.58 12.84 -10.75
CA VAL A 433 -1.06 13.15 -9.41
C VAL A 433 -0.64 14.61 -9.33
N PHE A 434 -1.08 15.28 -8.27
CA PHE A 434 -0.60 16.59 -7.87
C PHE A 434 0.32 16.42 -6.66
N VAL A 435 1.60 16.79 -6.78
CA VAL A 435 2.55 16.74 -5.67
C VAL A 435 2.73 18.14 -5.12
N GLU A 436 2.32 18.35 -3.88
CA GLU A 436 2.44 19.65 -3.20
C GLU A 436 3.78 19.73 -2.46
N GLN A 437 4.59 20.73 -2.80
CA GLN A 437 5.91 20.93 -2.17
C GLN A 437 5.82 21.10 -0.65
N GLY A 438 4.84 21.89 -0.19
CA GLY A 438 4.71 22.27 1.21
C GLY A 438 5.85 23.16 1.71
N TYR A 439 5.96 23.27 3.04
CA TYR A 439 7.06 23.99 3.67
C TYR A 439 8.36 23.20 3.56
N LEU A 440 9.40 23.83 3.02
CA LEU A 440 10.72 23.22 2.81
C LEU A 440 11.83 24.25 3.09
N THR A 441 12.79 23.86 3.94
CA THR A 441 14.05 24.58 4.15
C THR A 441 15.22 23.79 3.53
N PRO A 442 16.37 24.44 3.26
CA PRO A 442 17.54 23.74 2.71
C PRO A 442 17.98 22.54 3.57
N GLU A 443 17.88 22.63 4.90
CA GLU A 443 18.29 21.59 5.83
C GLU A 443 17.37 20.35 5.77
N MET A 444 16.15 20.50 5.25
CA MET A 444 15.20 19.40 5.05
C MET A 444 15.50 18.61 3.77
N ILE A 445 16.40 19.09 2.91
CA ILE A 445 16.79 18.40 1.68
C ILE A 445 17.83 17.35 2.04
N ASN A 446 17.34 16.13 2.23
CA ASN A 446 18.14 14.99 2.66
C ASN A 446 17.60 13.71 1.98
N THR A 447 18.16 12.56 2.32
CA THR A 447 17.76 11.27 1.74
C THR A 447 16.28 10.94 1.96
N GLU A 448 15.72 11.30 3.11
CA GLU A 448 14.29 11.09 3.41
C GLU A 448 13.40 11.93 2.49
N TYR A 449 13.76 13.21 2.29
CA TYR A 449 13.06 14.08 1.34
C TYR A 449 13.18 13.55 -0.09
N GLY A 450 14.37 13.11 -0.51
CA GLY A 450 14.57 12.51 -1.82
C GLY A 450 13.69 11.27 -2.02
N ARG A 451 13.60 10.39 -1.04
CA ARG A 451 12.72 9.20 -1.08
C ARG A 451 11.24 9.59 -1.10
N TRP A 452 10.87 10.59 -0.31
CA TRP A 452 9.50 11.13 -0.31
C TRP A 452 9.12 11.63 -1.71
N LEU A 453 9.98 12.44 -2.30
CA LEU A 453 9.75 13.03 -3.62
C LEU A 453 9.71 11.95 -4.70
N TYR A 454 10.70 11.05 -4.73
CA TYR A 454 10.71 9.91 -5.64
C TYR A 454 9.45 9.05 -5.53
N THR A 455 9.02 8.75 -4.29
CA THR A 455 7.80 7.96 -4.07
C THR A 455 6.58 8.71 -4.60
N ALA A 456 6.47 10.01 -4.34
CA ALA A 456 5.34 10.82 -4.76
C ALA A 456 5.24 10.92 -6.29
N LEU A 457 6.36 11.20 -6.98
CA LEU A 457 6.39 11.31 -8.45
C LEU A 457 5.97 9.99 -9.11
N THR A 458 6.49 8.88 -8.62
CA THR A 458 6.24 7.54 -9.19
C THR A 458 4.84 7.00 -8.95
N ARG A 459 3.94 7.76 -8.30
CA ARG A 459 2.52 7.41 -8.19
C ARG A 459 1.72 7.76 -9.44
N ALA A 460 2.17 8.72 -10.24
CA ALA A 460 1.52 9.12 -11.47
C ALA A 460 1.79 8.13 -12.61
N THR A 461 0.75 7.80 -13.37
CA THR A 461 0.86 6.91 -14.55
C THR A 461 0.69 7.66 -15.86
N GLN A 462 0.00 8.82 -15.88
CA GLN A 462 -0.24 9.59 -17.10
C GLN A 462 0.19 11.05 -16.96
N LYS A 463 -0.16 11.71 -15.84
CA LYS A 463 0.11 13.14 -15.66
C LYS A 463 0.55 13.47 -14.24
N LEU A 464 1.58 14.29 -14.14
CA LEU A 464 2.11 14.80 -12.88
C LEU A 464 2.09 16.32 -12.86
N TYR A 465 1.50 16.87 -11.82
CA TYR A 465 1.55 18.30 -11.52
C TYR A 465 2.44 18.57 -10.31
N LEU A 466 3.46 19.40 -10.47
CA LEU A 466 4.29 19.92 -9.39
C LEU A 466 3.64 21.19 -8.87
N LEU A 467 2.97 21.12 -7.71
CA LEU A 467 2.18 22.19 -7.13
C LEU A 467 3.01 23.03 -6.16
N ASN A 468 3.09 24.33 -6.43
CA ASN A 468 3.79 25.33 -5.59
C ASN A 468 5.27 25.02 -5.33
N PHE A 469 5.96 24.38 -6.28
CA PHE A 469 7.40 24.25 -6.22
C PHE A 469 8.08 25.61 -6.50
N LYS A 470 9.13 25.92 -5.74
CA LYS A 470 9.90 27.16 -5.91
C LYS A 470 10.68 27.14 -7.23
N ALA A 471 11.02 28.33 -7.77
CA ALA A 471 11.80 28.48 -8.99
C ALA A 471 13.12 27.70 -8.96
N GLU A 472 13.80 27.67 -7.79
CA GLU A 472 15.06 26.96 -7.57
C GLU A 472 15.03 25.46 -7.97
N PHE A 473 13.85 24.89 -8.18
CA PHE A 473 13.69 23.51 -8.67
C PHE A 473 13.69 23.40 -10.19
N PHE A 474 13.69 24.52 -10.91
CA PHE A 474 13.55 24.57 -12.37
C PHE A 474 14.65 25.41 -13.06
N GLU A 475 15.42 26.18 -12.28
CA GLU A 475 16.44 27.14 -12.77
C GLU A 475 17.83 26.87 -12.17
#